data_7e445503ca9fc12fafae3954185061b6
#
_entry.id   7e445503ca9fc12fafae3954185061b6
#
_cell.length_a   1.000
_cell.length_b   1.000
_cell.length_c   1.000
_cell.angle_alpha   90.00
_cell.angle_beta   90.00
_cell.angle_gamma   90.00
#
_symmetry.space_group_name_H-M   'P 1'
#
loop_
_entity.id
_entity.type
_entity.pdbx_description
1 polymer ?
#
loop_
_entity_poly.entity_id
_entity_poly.type
_entity_poly.pdbx_seq_one_letter_code
_entity_poly.pdbx_strand_id
1 'polypeptide(L)'
;MKRIVFILLASCISLVVCAQFTITDAKVVSVEQDNINGVFVVDDASQAKLIYQDTIARTFNWYSYALNAEDETLIQTDEEVNATEISLLAAPSMGYHLVADSMPDKWVWVFQYDSLALRFDSIAVHDALEDRCVSYQIELKWEAAPLQYDTLHHNKVPFEVERMMRLTYDSTYCADGNYTVKTVIDSIPLAVDVTVPAPLDVTTYLIEGDQFAIAFDKMQSIESEPVEVYAVATNLEASIRIRGEATNEGDRDTSTDKKLSGSAPLNIEILNHASPAAFFYEWCLSTDKEFNTCQIRSSEQDFRYTFETHGTYYLRLQTTNSSPSDLPTQNCLSEATYTIEIVNSLLEVPNVFTPNGDGRNDEFKVSYKSLISFDAKVFNVWGRLVYAWDDPSKGWDGTIGGVPAAEGAYFYIIEAVGADKDEDGKPMKYVYKGDINLIR
;
A
#
# COMPACT_ATOMS: atom_id res chain seq x y z
N MET A 1 0.57 2.71 -21.51
CA MET A 1 -0.27 1.83 -20.67
C MET A 1 -1.63 1.71 -21.35
N LYS A 2 -1.82 0.70 -22.19
CA LYS A 2 -3.13 0.38 -22.79
C LYS A 2 -3.90 -0.44 -21.75
N ARG A 3 -5.05 0.05 -21.30
CA ARG A 3 -5.97 -0.68 -20.42
C ARG A 3 -6.70 -1.73 -21.24
N ILE A 4 -6.38 -3.01 -21.01
CA ILE A 4 -7.18 -4.12 -21.54
C ILE A 4 -8.39 -4.27 -20.60
N VAL A 5 -9.58 -4.03 -21.13
CA VAL A 5 -10.84 -4.22 -20.42
C VAL A 5 -11.27 -5.67 -20.60
N PHE A 6 -11.25 -6.44 -19.52
CA PHE A 6 -11.87 -7.75 -19.49
C PHE A 6 -13.40 -7.60 -19.53
N ILE A 7 -14.03 -8.00 -20.61
CA ILE A 7 -15.49 -8.16 -20.65
C ILE A 7 -15.82 -9.62 -20.36
N LEU A 8 -16.22 -9.89 -19.11
CA LEU A 8 -16.91 -11.11 -18.73
C LEU A 8 -18.32 -11.05 -19.30
N LEU A 9 -18.61 -11.78 -20.35
CA LEU A 9 -19.97 -11.92 -20.88
C LEU A 9 -20.67 -13.10 -20.22
N ALA A 10 -21.42 -12.80 -19.15
CA ALA A 10 -22.60 -13.60 -18.80
C ALA A 10 -23.68 -13.31 -19.88
N SER A 11 -24.35 -14.38 -20.32
CA SER A 11 -25.41 -14.38 -21.31
C SER A 11 -26.44 -13.26 -21.08
N CYS A 12 -26.29 -12.13 -21.76
CA CYS A 12 -27.36 -11.16 -22.03
C CYS A 12 -27.06 -10.50 -23.35
N ILE A 13 -27.99 -10.65 -24.27
CA ILE A 13 -28.03 -9.97 -25.56
C ILE A 13 -27.99 -8.46 -25.29
N SER A 14 -26.84 -7.82 -25.46
CA SER A 14 -26.74 -6.38 -25.62
C SER A 14 -26.08 -6.11 -26.95
N LEU A 15 -26.83 -5.52 -27.86
CA LEU A 15 -26.36 -4.97 -29.12
C LEU A 15 -25.25 -3.95 -28.85
N VAL A 16 -24.01 -4.34 -29.04
CA VAL A 16 -22.92 -3.42 -29.27
C VAL A 16 -22.80 -3.26 -30.80
N VAL A 17 -23.28 -2.14 -31.28
CA VAL A 17 -23.16 -1.73 -32.69
C VAL A 17 -21.69 -1.35 -32.92
N CYS A 18 -20.87 -2.33 -33.34
CA CYS A 18 -19.59 -2.09 -34.06
C CYS A 18 -18.95 -3.36 -34.64
N ALA A 19 -19.57 -4.53 -34.60
CA ALA A 19 -19.02 -5.69 -35.33
C ALA A 19 -20.01 -6.08 -36.44
N GLN A 20 -19.63 -5.80 -37.67
CA GLN A 20 -20.35 -6.29 -38.86
C GLN A 20 -20.24 -7.82 -38.99
N PHE A 21 -19.31 -8.45 -38.22
CA PHE A 21 -19.10 -9.87 -38.20
C PHE A 21 -19.53 -10.47 -36.87
N THR A 22 -20.18 -11.62 -36.92
CA THR A 22 -20.55 -12.43 -35.73
C THR A 22 -20.27 -13.88 -36.02
N ILE A 23 -19.93 -14.64 -34.95
CA ILE A 23 -19.83 -16.12 -35.03
C ILE A 23 -20.96 -16.71 -34.19
N THR A 24 -21.64 -17.73 -34.76
CA THR A 24 -22.72 -18.49 -34.09
C THR A 24 -22.32 -19.96 -33.98
N ASP A 25 -23.08 -20.72 -33.18
CA ASP A 25 -22.96 -22.16 -32.99
C ASP A 25 -21.60 -22.61 -32.40
N ALA A 26 -20.89 -21.68 -31.71
CA ALA A 26 -19.68 -21.96 -30.94
C ALA A 26 -19.53 -20.95 -29.79
N LYS A 27 -18.77 -21.28 -28.75
CA LYS A 27 -18.25 -20.25 -27.84
C LYS A 27 -17.16 -19.46 -28.55
N VAL A 28 -17.19 -18.14 -28.43
CA VAL A 28 -16.27 -17.25 -29.15
C VAL A 28 -15.73 -16.16 -28.27
N VAL A 29 -14.48 -15.84 -28.42
CA VAL A 29 -13.82 -14.66 -27.89
C VAL A 29 -13.40 -13.77 -29.05
N SER A 30 -13.89 -12.55 -29.09
CA SER A 30 -13.44 -11.53 -30.06
C SER A 30 -12.22 -10.79 -29.51
N VAL A 31 -11.20 -10.63 -30.34
CA VAL A 31 -9.98 -9.89 -30.02
C VAL A 31 -9.97 -8.60 -30.83
N GLU A 32 -9.92 -7.46 -30.15
CA GLU A 32 -9.86 -6.15 -30.83
C GLU A 32 -8.48 -5.94 -31.45
N GLN A 33 -8.46 -5.63 -32.74
CA GLN A 33 -7.26 -5.33 -33.50
C GLN A 33 -7.54 -4.21 -34.51
N ASP A 34 -6.62 -3.26 -34.64
CA ASP A 34 -6.80 -2.06 -35.50
C ASP A 34 -6.55 -2.35 -36.98
N ASN A 35 -5.90 -3.44 -37.35
CA ASN A 35 -5.38 -3.76 -38.66
C ASN A 35 -6.24 -4.74 -39.49
N ILE A 36 -7.30 -5.28 -38.87
CA ILE A 36 -8.21 -6.28 -39.45
C ILE A 36 -9.63 -6.02 -38.94
N ASN A 37 -10.64 -6.49 -39.68
CA ASN A 37 -12.05 -6.23 -39.33
C ASN A 37 -12.55 -7.10 -38.20
N GLY A 38 -11.87 -8.22 -37.88
CA GLY A 38 -12.16 -9.08 -36.75
C GLY A 38 -11.14 -10.18 -36.58
N VAL A 39 -10.78 -10.47 -35.34
CA VAL A 39 -10.03 -11.65 -34.94
C VAL A 39 -10.86 -12.39 -33.91
N PHE A 40 -11.12 -13.65 -34.17
CA PHE A 40 -11.96 -14.51 -33.31
C PHE A 40 -11.21 -15.76 -32.89
N VAL A 41 -11.38 -16.14 -31.64
CA VAL A 41 -10.96 -17.45 -31.13
C VAL A 41 -12.23 -18.24 -30.81
N VAL A 42 -12.37 -19.43 -31.34
CA VAL A 42 -13.53 -20.31 -31.11
C VAL A 42 -13.11 -21.57 -30.40
N ASP A 43 -14.00 -22.15 -29.62
CA ASP A 43 -13.73 -23.40 -28.90
C ASP A 43 -13.81 -24.63 -29.79
N ASP A 44 -14.80 -24.66 -30.70
CA ASP A 44 -15.00 -25.72 -31.71
C ASP A 44 -15.54 -25.10 -33.00
N ALA A 45 -14.80 -25.25 -34.09
CA ALA A 45 -15.20 -24.71 -35.39
C ALA A 45 -16.13 -25.64 -36.18
N SER A 46 -16.38 -26.87 -35.73
CA SER A 46 -17.06 -27.92 -36.54
C SER A 46 -18.48 -27.56 -36.93
N GLN A 47 -19.20 -26.75 -36.13
CA GLN A 47 -20.53 -26.29 -36.41
C GLN A 47 -20.61 -24.75 -36.51
N ALA A 48 -19.51 -24.06 -36.23
CA ALA A 48 -19.47 -22.60 -36.14
C ALA A 48 -19.69 -21.96 -37.52
N LYS A 49 -20.43 -20.86 -37.53
CA LYS A 49 -20.69 -20.07 -38.71
C LYS A 49 -20.22 -18.63 -38.50
N LEU A 50 -19.55 -18.10 -39.51
CA LEU A 50 -19.19 -16.68 -39.60
C LEU A 50 -20.25 -15.96 -40.42
N ILE A 51 -20.87 -14.93 -39.84
CA ILE A 51 -21.98 -14.16 -40.42
C ILE A 51 -21.53 -12.74 -40.58
N TYR A 52 -21.85 -12.16 -41.73
CA TYR A 52 -21.75 -10.74 -42.01
C TYR A 52 -23.11 -10.16 -42.36
N GLN A 53 -23.43 -9.00 -41.79
CA GLN A 53 -24.69 -8.28 -42.06
C GLN A 53 -24.40 -6.90 -42.65
N ASP A 54 -25.11 -6.53 -43.72
CA ASP A 54 -25.11 -5.22 -44.33
C ASP A 54 -26.54 -4.64 -44.33
N THR A 55 -26.64 -3.34 -44.48
CA THR A 55 -27.90 -2.62 -44.63
C THR A 55 -28.44 -2.63 -46.07
N ILE A 56 -27.61 -3.02 -47.03
CA ILE A 56 -27.88 -3.01 -48.46
C ILE A 56 -27.65 -4.41 -49.03
N ALA A 57 -28.59 -4.87 -49.88
CA ALA A 57 -28.41 -6.15 -50.59
C ALA A 57 -27.24 -6.03 -51.59
N ARG A 58 -26.35 -7.03 -51.56
CA ARG A 58 -25.18 -7.11 -52.44
C ARG A 58 -24.92 -8.56 -52.83
N THR A 59 -24.08 -8.74 -53.83
CA THR A 59 -23.45 -10.03 -54.11
C THR A 59 -22.16 -10.13 -53.30
N PHE A 60 -22.08 -11.08 -52.39
CA PHE A 60 -20.94 -11.32 -51.52
C PHE A 60 -20.11 -12.52 -52.02
N ASN A 61 -18.81 -12.33 -52.13
CA ASN A 61 -17.86 -13.41 -52.43
C ASN A 61 -16.96 -13.64 -51.22
N TRP A 62 -16.97 -14.84 -50.67
CA TRP A 62 -16.13 -15.26 -49.59
C TRP A 62 -14.92 -16.03 -50.12
N TYR A 63 -13.75 -15.63 -49.64
CA TYR A 63 -12.48 -16.35 -49.87
C TYR A 63 -11.88 -16.82 -48.56
N SER A 64 -11.10 -17.90 -48.60
CA SER A 64 -10.28 -18.33 -47.45
C SER A 64 -8.81 -18.34 -47.85
N TYR A 65 -7.94 -18.08 -46.85
CA TYR A 65 -6.49 -18.10 -47.06
C TYR A 65 -5.77 -18.57 -45.77
N ALA A 66 -4.66 -19.26 -45.90
CA ALA A 66 -3.81 -19.69 -44.82
C ALA A 66 -2.81 -18.56 -44.43
N LEU A 67 -2.18 -18.71 -43.27
CA LEU A 67 -1.11 -17.83 -42.83
C LEU A 67 0.03 -17.81 -43.86
N ASN A 68 0.52 -16.65 -44.24
CA ASN A 68 1.56 -16.45 -45.26
C ASN A 68 1.18 -16.96 -46.67
N ALA A 69 -0.11 -17.11 -46.97
CA ALA A 69 -0.52 -17.51 -48.33
C ALA A 69 -0.27 -16.37 -49.32
N GLU A 70 0.10 -16.73 -50.55
CA GLU A 70 0.19 -15.75 -51.67
C GLU A 70 -1.14 -15.60 -52.41
N ASP A 71 -2.00 -16.63 -52.37
CA ASP A 71 -3.29 -16.69 -53.04
C ASP A 71 -4.41 -17.08 -52.06
N GLU A 72 -5.63 -16.70 -52.40
CA GLU A 72 -6.85 -17.08 -51.71
C GLU A 72 -7.74 -17.98 -52.55
N THR A 73 -8.63 -18.72 -51.90
CA THR A 73 -9.56 -19.66 -52.55
C THR A 73 -10.99 -19.19 -52.34
N LEU A 74 -11.74 -18.99 -53.45
CA LEU A 74 -13.17 -18.72 -53.38
C LEU A 74 -13.92 -19.92 -52.77
N ILE A 75 -14.70 -19.69 -51.72
CA ILE A 75 -15.44 -20.74 -50.99
C ILE A 75 -16.96 -20.58 -51.14
N GLN A 76 -17.49 -19.38 -51.34
CA GLN A 76 -18.93 -19.15 -51.45
C GLN A 76 -19.23 -17.83 -52.17
N THR A 77 -20.36 -17.80 -52.90
CA THR A 77 -20.95 -16.59 -53.44
C THR A 77 -22.42 -16.56 -53.07
N ASP A 78 -22.90 -15.43 -52.53
CA ASP A 78 -24.30 -15.18 -52.18
C ASP A 78 -24.78 -13.97 -52.96
N GLU A 79 -25.79 -14.14 -53.81
CA GLU A 79 -26.29 -13.08 -54.71
C GLU A 79 -27.42 -12.30 -54.09
N GLU A 80 -27.35 -10.96 -54.17
CA GLU A 80 -28.40 -10.00 -53.80
C GLU A 80 -29.01 -10.21 -52.39
N VAL A 81 -28.18 -10.45 -51.36
CA VAL A 81 -28.61 -10.64 -49.99
C VAL A 81 -28.13 -9.52 -49.08
N ASN A 82 -28.83 -9.28 -47.95
CA ASN A 82 -28.44 -8.32 -46.90
C ASN A 82 -27.55 -8.95 -45.84
N ALA A 83 -27.54 -10.29 -45.72
CA ALA A 83 -26.70 -11.04 -44.81
C ALA A 83 -26.14 -12.25 -45.52
N THR A 84 -24.92 -12.63 -45.20
CA THR A 84 -24.23 -13.78 -45.73
C THR A 84 -23.60 -14.57 -44.61
N GLU A 85 -23.59 -15.89 -44.70
CA GLU A 85 -22.99 -16.78 -43.69
C GLU A 85 -22.16 -17.88 -44.37
N ILE A 86 -21.05 -18.22 -43.77
CA ILE A 86 -20.22 -19.39 -44.14
C ILE A 86 -19.98 -20.33 -42.96
N SER A 87 -19.87 -21.60 -43.23
CA SER A 87 -19.34 -22.54 -42.25
C SER A 87 -17.84 -22.38 -42.15
N LEU A 88 -17.31 -22.36 -40.90
CA LEU A 88 -15.88 -22.28 -40.69
C LEU A 88 -15.18 -23.54 -41.19
N LEU A 89 -14.01 -23.39 -41.77
CA LEU A 89 -13.18 -24.51 -42.22
C LEU A 89 -12.53 -25.21 -41.00
N ALA A 90 -12.42 -26.50 -41.05
CA ALA A 90 -11.78 -27.33 -40.03
C ALA A 90 -10.24 -27.19 -40.12
N ALA A 91 -9.73 -26.06 -39.67
CA ALA A 91 -8.30 -25.75 -39.63
C ALA A 91 -7.93 -25.05 -38.29
N PRO A 92 -6.70 -25.23 -37.78
CA PRO A 92 -6.26 -24.57 -36.51
C PRO A 92 -6.38 -23.05 -36.54
N SER A 93 -6.14 -22.45 -37.69
CA SER A 93 -6.35 -21.03 -37.94
C SER A 93 -6.59 -20.79 -39.44
N MET A 94 -7.43 -19.79 -39.75
CA MET A 94 -7.78 -19.47 -41.13
C MET A 94 -8.18 -17.98 -41.25
N GLY A 95 -7.69 -17.34 -42.30
CA GLY A 95 -8.14 -16.03 -42.72
C GLY A 95 -9.33 -16.15 -43.68
N TYR A 96 -10.27 -15.21 -43.57
CA TYR A 96 -11.42 -15.05 -44.45
C TYR A 96 -11.44 -13.65 -45.00
N HIS A 97 -11.66 -13.55 -46.33
CA HIS A 97 -11.77 -12.30 -47.03
C HIS A 97 -13.16 -12.20 -47.68
N LEU A 98 -13.85 -11.13 -47.38
CA LEU A 98 -15.17 -10.82 -47.91
C LEU A 98 -15.10 -9.66 -48.89
N VAL A 99 -15.50 -9.91 -50.13
CA VAL A 99 -15.53 -8.95 -51.21
C VAL A 99 -16.97 -8.75 -51.68
N ALA A 100 -17.38 -7.50 -51.86
CA ALA A 100 -18.66 -7.18 -52.48
C ALA A 100 -18.57 -5.84 -53.26
N ASP A 101 -19.42 -5.68 -54.28
CA ASP A 101 -19.46 -4.46 -55.10
C ASP A 101 -19.72 -3.21 -54.25
N SER A 102 -18.92 -2.16 -54.47
CA SER A 102 -19.05 -0.87 -53.80
C SER A 102 -18.89 -0.92 -52.27
N MET A 103 -18.18 -1.91 -51.74
CA MET A 103 -17.80 -2.06 -50.32
C MET A 103 -16.27 -2.20 -50.21
N PRO A 104 -15.61 -1.62 -49.21
CA PRO A 104 -14.21 -1.95 -48.91
C PRO A 104 -14.08 -3.42 -48.52
N ASP A 105 -13.01 -4.06 -48.97
CA ASP A 105 -12.69 -5.43 -48.62
C ASP A 105 -12.65 -5.60 -47.09
N LYS A 106 -13.13 -6.74 -46.64
CA LYS A 106 -13.21 -7.07 -45.22
C LYS A 106 -12.40 -8.32 -44.91
N TRP A 107 -11.56 -8.24 -43.91
CA TRP A 107 -10.65 -9.30 -43.52
C TRP A 107 -10.98 -9.75 -42.12
N VAL A 108 -11.09 -11.06 -41.89
CA VAL A 108 -11.37 -11.70 -40.61
C VAL A 108 -10.44 -12.89 -40.41
N TRP A 109 -9.95 -13.08 -39.21
CA TRP A 109 -9.15 -14.24 -38.84
C TRP A 109 -9.82 -15.05 -37.74
N VAL A 110 -9.84 -16.37 -37.88
CA VAL A 110 -10.44 -17.28 -36.91
C VAL A 110 -9.41 -18.33 -36.48
N PHE A 111 -9.24 -18.44 -35.15
CA PHE A 111 -8.43 -19.49 -34.50
C PHE A 111 -9.34 -20.54 -33.86
N GLN A 112 -9.01 -21.83 -34.03
CA GLN A 112 -9.65 -22.92 -33.32
C GLN A 112 -8.82 -23.28 -32.09
N TYR A 113 -9.32 -23.00 -30.90
CA TYR A 113 -8.55 -23.07 -29.67
C TYR A 113 -8.03 -24.47 -29.35
N ASP A 114 -8.82 -25.54 -29.52
CA ASP A 114 -8.41 -26.94 -29.20
C ASP A 114 -7.12 -27.36 -29.89
N SER A 115 -6.89 -26.86 -31.10
CA SER A 115 -5.65 -27.12 -31.85
C SER A 115 -4.46 -26.27 -31.44
N LEU A 116 -4.71 -25.21 -30.63
CA LEU A 116 -3.75 -24.18 -30.24
C LEU A 116 -3.68 -24.03 -28.71
N ALA A 117 -4.27 -24.98 -27.97
CA ALA A 117 -4.40 -24.90 -26.51
C ALA A 117 -3.03 -24.79 -25.82
N LEU A 118 -3.00 -23.96 -24.77
CA LEU A 118 -1.86 -23.86 -23.87
C LEU A 118 -1.79 -25.10 -22.98
N ARG A 119 -0.57 -25.61 -22.76
CA ARG A 119 -0.27 -26.69 -21.83
C ARG A 119 0.89 -26.30 -20.95
N PHE A 120 0.73 -26.45 -19.64
CA PHE A 120 1.80 -26.25 -18.66
C PHE A 120 2.56 -27.56 -18.43
N ASP A 121 3.89 -27.50 -18.39
CA ASP A 121 4.76 -28.63 -18.10
C ASP A 121 5.30 -28.61 -16.67
N SER A 122 5.83 -27.46 -16.22
CA SER A 122 6.36 -27.32 -14.88
C SER A 122 6.40 -25.86 -14.43
N ILE A 123 6.37 -25.66 -13.11
CA ILE A 123 6.57 -24.38 -12.44
C ILE A 123 7.65 -24.55 -11.37
N ALA A 124 8.58 -23.63 -11.31
CA ALA A 124 9.56 -23.51 -10.23
C ALA A 124 9.63 -22.06 -9.75
N VAL A 125 9.82 -21.87 -8.46
CA VAL A 125 9.96 -20.54 -7.87
C VAL A 125 11.34 -20.45 -7.24
N HIS A 126 12.08 -19.42 -7.60
CA HIS A 126 13.44 -19.19 -7.14
C HIS A 126 13.54 -17.83 -6.47
N ASP A 127 14.23 -17.77 -5.34
CA ASP A 127 14.73 -16.52 -4.81
C ASP A 127 15.94 -16.08 -5.66
N ALA A 128 15.96 -14.87 -6.15
CA ALA A 128 17.15 -14.29 -6.72
C ALA A 128 18.13 -13.98 -5.56
N LEU A 129 19.28 -14.68 -5.49
CA LEU A 129 20.23 -14.60 -4.39
C LEU A 129 20.60 -13.16 -3.98
N GLU A 130 20.64 -12.23 -4.93
CA GLU A 130 20.94 -10.81 -4.68
C GLU A 130 19.69 -10.00 -4.30
N ASP A 131 18.48 -10.45 -4.73
CA ASP A 131 17.22 -9.72 -4.57
C ASP A 131 16.15 -10.49 -3.78
N ARG A 132 16.51 -11.58 -3.08
CA ARG A 132 15.59 -12.45 -2.33
C ARG A 132 14.69 -11.73 -1.32
N CYS A 133 15.13 -10.56 -0.87
CA CYS A 133 14.38 -9.73 0.07
C CYS A 133 13.33 -8.85 -0.62
N VAL A 134 13.37 -8.76 -1.95
CA VAL A 134 12.55 -7.82 -2.75
C VAL A 134 11.66 -8.58 -3.73
N SER A 135 12.22 -9.57 -4.43
CA SER A 135 11.49 -10.25 -5.50
C SER A 135 11.89 -11.73 -5.64
N TYR A 136 10.95 -12.51 -6.15
CA TYR A 136 11.13 -13.90 -6.55
C TYR A 136 10.88 -14.05 -8.04
N GLN A 137 11.48 -15.07 -8.66
CA GLN A 137 11.29 -15.41 -10.05
C GLN A 137 10.50 -16.71 -10.15
N ILE A 138 9.41 -16.68 -10.90
CA ILE A 138 8.64 -17.87 -11.27
C ILE A 138 9.13 -18.28 -12.66
N GLU A 139 9.81 -19.41 -12.76
CA GLU A 139 10.17 -20.07 -14.02
C GLU A 139 9.02 -20.99 -14.43
N LEU A 140 8.43 -20.75 -15.59
CA LEU A 140 7.31 -21.50 -16.13
C LEU A 140 7.71 -22.20 -17.42
N LYS A 141 7.50 -23.51 -17.50
CA LYS A 141 7.64 -24.29 -18.75
C LYS A 141 6.26 -24.60 -19.30
N TRP A 142 6.08 -24.32 -20.57
CA TRP A 142 4.82 -24.45 -21.25
C TRP A 142 4.99 -24.73 -22.74
N GLU A 143 3.96 -25.30 -23.34
CA GLU A 143 3.85 -25.47 -24.80
C GLU A 143 2.56 -24.77 -25.28
N ALA A 144 2.67 -23.93 -26.29
CA ALA A 144 1.56 -23.35 -27.00
C ALA A 144 1.98 -22.93 -28.40
N ALA A 145 1.11 -23.16 -29.39
CA ALA A 145 1.31 -22.57 -30.70
C ALA A 145 1.04 -21.02 -30.63
N PRO A 146 1.83 -20.20 -31.33
CA PRO A 146 1.56 -18.78 -31.44
C PRO A 146 0.24 -18.52 -32.17
N LEU A 147 -0.53 -17.54 -31.71
CA LEU A 147 -1.75 -17.09 -32.37
C LEU A 147 -1.39 -16.01 -33.38
N GLN A 148 -0.89 -16.43 -34.54
CA GLN A 148 -0.46 -15.55 -35.60
C GLN A 148 -1.51 -15.44 -36.69
N TYR A 149 -1.71 -14.20 -37.19
CA TYR A 149 -2.63 -13.88 -38.27
C TYR A 149 -2.01 -12.85 -39.21
N ASP A 150 -2.52 -12.78 -40.43
CA ASP A 150 -2.20 -11.70 -41.37
C ASP A 150 -3.43 -11.30 -42.19
N THR A 151 -3.26 -10.26 -43.01
CA THR A 151 -4.17 -9.94 -44.11
C THR A 151 -3.44 -10.20 -45.41
N LEU A 152 -4.07 -10.91 -46.33
CA LEU A 152 -3.46 -11.25 -47.62
C LEU A 152 -2.84 -10.00 -48.26
N HIS A 153 -1.63 -10.09 -48.78
CA HIS A 153 -0.84 -9.01 -49.37
C HIS A 153 -0.32 -7.92 -48.39
N HIS A 154 -0.47 -8.12 -47.08
CA HIS A 154 0.03 -7.17 -46.09
C HIS A 154 1.24 -7.73 -45.34
N ASN A 155 2.40 -7.18 -45.57
CA ASN A 155 3.68 -7.42 -44.90
C ASN A 155 4.10 -8.90 -44.65
N LYS A 156 5.33 -9.19 -44.90
CA LYS A 156 5.97 -10.52 -44.72
C LYS A 156 6.07 -10.98 -43.25
N VAL A 157 5.54 -10.24 -42.29
CA VAL A 157 5.59 -10.56 -40.88
C VAL A 157 4.15 -10.64 -40.35
N PRO A 158 3.71 -11.82 -39.89
CA PRO A 158 2.40 -11.98 -39.28
C PRO A 158 2.26 -11.14 -38.00
N PHE A 159 1.04 -10.73 -37.74
CA PHE A 159 0.64 -10.16 -36.45
C PHE A 159 0.41 -11.28 -35.43
N GLU A 160 0.51 -10.97 -34.15
CA GLU A 160 0.33 -11.95 -33.08
C GLU A 160 -0.73 -11.47 -32.07
N VAL A 161 -1.58 -12.40 -31.64
CA VAL A 161 -2.52 -12.20 -30.54
C VAL A 161 -1.82 -12.60 -29.24
N GLU A 162 -1.72 -11.63 -28.33
CA GLU A 162 -1.11 -11.85 -27.02
C GLU A 162 -1.94 -12.82 -26.18
N ARG A 163 -1.29 -13.79 -25.55
CA ARG A 163 -1.89 -14.69 -24.57
C ARG A 163 -1.62 -14.17 -23.17
N MET A 164 -2.67 -14.10 -22.35
CA MET A 164 -2.62 -13.65 -20.96
C MET A 164 -3.00 -14.80 -20.02
N MET A 165 -2.15 -15.06 -19.04
CA MET A 165 -2.41 -16.02 -17.97
C MET A 165 -2.97 -15.29 -16.74
N ARG A 166 -3.63 -16.03 -15.86
CA ARG A 166 -4.04 -15.57 -14.54
C ARG A 166 -3.08 -16.12 -13.49
N LEU A 167 -2.40 -15.22 -12.77
CA LEU A 167 -1.57 -15.53 -11.62
C LEU A 167 -2.35 -15.22 -10.35
N THR A 168 -2.46 -16.20 -9.46
CA THR A 168 -3.11 -16.07 -8.15
C THR A 168 -2.15 -16.49 -7.04
N TYR A 169 -2.02 -15.66 -6.01
CA TYR A 169 -1.23 -15.96 -4.82
C TYR A 169 -1.72 -15.16 -3.62
N ASP A 170 -1.39 -15.64 -2.43
CA ASP A 170 -1.69 -14.93 -1.20
C ASP A 170 -0.52 -14.01 -0.83
N SER A 171 -0.82 -12.72 -0.66
CA SER A 171 0.13 -11.68 -0.22
C SER A 171 -0.17 -11.25 1.20
N THR A 172 0.83 -11.31 2.04
CA THR A 172 0.76 -10.87 3.44
C THR A 172 1.19 -9.41 3.55
N TYR A 173 0.40 -8.60 4.23
CA TYR A 173 0.67 -7.18 4.49
C TYR A 173 0.22 -6.77 5.89
N CYS A 174 0.79 -5.68 6.43
CA CYS A 174 0.40 -5.16 7.73
C CYS A 174 -0.78 -4.19 7.58
N ALA A 175 -1.86 -4.44 8.34
CA ALA A 175 -3.00 -3.55 8.49
C ALA A 175 -3.33 -3.40 9.97
N ASP A 176 -3.43 -2.16 10.46
CA ASP A 176 -3.75 -1.83 11.86
C ASP A 176 -2.91 -2.62 12.87
N GLY A 177 -1.60 -2.73 12.62
CA GLY A 177 -0.67 -3.44 13.49
C GLY A 177 -0.70 -4.98 13.39
N ASN A 178 -1.53 -5.56 12.54
CA ASN A 178 -1.61 -7.00 12.33
C ASN A 178 -1.27 -7.38 10.90
N TYR A 179 -0.57 -8.51 10.73
CA TYR A 179 -0.37 -9.09 9.41
C TYR A 179 -1.61 -9.86 8.99
N THR A 180 -2.12 -9.49 7.83
CA THR A 180 -3.30 -10.08 7.21
C THR A 180 -2.97 -10.55 5.81
N VAL A 181 -3.71 -11.54 5.34
CA VAL A 181 -3.54 -12.13 4.01
C VAL A 181 -4.58 -11.55 3.06
N LYS A 182 -4.14 -11.24 1.86
CA LYS A 182 -4.99 -10.84 0.74
C LYS A 182 -4.63 -11.67 -0.48
N THR A 183 -5.60 -12.33 -1.07
CA THR A 183 -5.42 -13.00 -2.36
C THR A 183 -5.24 -11.94 -3.47
N VAL A 184 -4.13 -12.04 -4.18
CA VAL A 184 -3.80 -11.23 -5.36
C VAL A 184 -4.14 -12.05 -6.60
N ILE A 185 -4.80 -11.42 -7.55
CA ILE A 185 -5.13 -12.00 -8.86
C ILE A 185 -4.66 -11.01 -9.91
N ASP A 186 -3.64 -11.40 -10.66
CA ASP A 186 -3.04 -10.61 -11.71
C ASP A 186 -3.19 -11.28 -13.07
N SER A 187 -3.27 -10.46 -14.11
CA SER A 187 -3.19 -10.91 -15.50
C SER A 187 -1.78 -10.63 -16.02
N ILE A 188 -1.08 -11.67 -16.40
CA ILE A 188 0.31 -11.61 -16.85
C ILE A 188 0.42 -12.16 -18.28
N PRO A 189 1.31 -11.62 -19.13
CA PRO A 189 1.54 -12.17 -20.44
C PRO A 189 2.16 -13.57 -20.33
N LEU A 190 1.90 -14.42 -21.33
CA LEU A 190 2.53 -15.73 -21.42
C LEU A 190 4.05 -15.55 -21.60
N ALA A 191 4.80 -15.88 -20.55
CA ALA A 191 6.25 -15.70 -20.48
C ALA A 191 6.91 -16.91 -19.79
N VAL A 192 8.20 -17.06 -19.98
CA VAL A 192 9.00 -18.12 -19.32
C VAL A 192 9.32 -17.70 -17.88
N ASP A 193 9.62 -16.43 -17.67
CA ASP A 193 10.01 -15.88 -16.36
C ASP A 193 9.05 -14.77 -15.94
N VAL A 194 8.51 -14.88 -14.73
CA VAL A 194 7.63 -13.88 -14.11
C VAL A 194 8.23 -13.44 -12.79
N THR A 195 8.40 -12.13 -12.61
CA THR A 195 8.87 -11.54 -11.36
C THR A 195 7.69 -11.19 -10.46
N VAL A 196 7.72 -11.65 -9.21
CA VAL A 196 6.73 -11.35 -8.17
C VAL A 196 7.41 -10.75 -6.95
N PRO A 197 6.72 -9.95 -6.12
CA PRO A 197 7.26 -9.46 -4.86
C PRO A 197 7.65 -10.63 -3.94
N ALA A 198 8.75 -10.47 -3.19
CA ALA A 198 9.15 -11.45 -2.19
C ALA A 198 8.07 -11.58 -1.11
N PRO A 199 7.60 -12.78 -0.78
CA PRO A 199 6.53 -12.99 0.18
C PRO A 199 7.00 -12.72 1.62
N LEU A 200 6.10 -12.23 2.46
CA LEU A 200 6.33 -12.03 3.89
C LEU A 200 5.86 -13.20 4.74
N ASP A 201 5.16 -14.16 4.14
CA ASP A 201 4.70 -15.40 4.75
C ASP A 201 4.68 -16.52 3.70
N VAL A 202 4.56 -17.76 4.13
CA VAL A 202 4.53 -18.93 3.24
C VAL A 202 3.34 -18.82 2.28
N THR A 203 3.61 -18.96 1.00
CA THR A 203 2.61 -18.89 -0.07
C THR A 203 2.93 -19.86 -1.20
N THR A 204 1.93 -20.15 -2.04
CA THR A 204 2.05 -20.84 -3.32
C THR A 204 1.62 -19.89 -4.44
N TYR A 205 2.06 -20.18 -5.65
CA TYR A 205 1.69 -19.44 -6.86
C TYR A 205 0.92 -20.35 -7.80
N LEU A 206 -0.35 -20.00 -8.02
CA LEU A 206 -1.23 -20.69 -8.95
C LEU A 206 -1.26 -19.93 -10.28
N ILE A 207 -0.90 -20.60 -11.37
CA ILE A 207 -1.03 -20.07 -12.73
C ILE A 207 -2.10 -20.85 -13.45
N GLU A 208 -3.03 -20.11 -14.03
CA GLU A 208 -4.17 -20.69 -14.76
C GLU A 208 -4.11 -20.27 -16.22
N GLY A 209 -4.42 -21.22 -17.10
CA GLY A 209 -4.27 -21.18 -18.54
C GLY A 209 -4.88 -19.94 -19.16
N ASP A 210 -4.58 -19.64 -20.41
CA ASP A 210 -4.82 -18.32 -20.99
C ASP A 210 -6.29 -17.86 -20.95
N GLN A 211 -6.51 -16.59 -21.30
CA GLN A 211 -7.84 -15.96 -21.31
C GLN A 211 -8.86 -16.74 -22.15
N PHE A 212 -8.41 -17.45 -23.18
CA PHE A 212 -9.28 -18.25 -24.04
C PHE A 212 -9.69 -19.56 -23.35
N ALA A 213 -8.74 -20.27 -22.73
CA ALA A 213 -9.03 -21.45 -21.93
C ALA A 213 -10.03 -21.16 -20.80
N ILE A 214 -9.86 -20.01 -20.13
CA ILE A 214 -10.76 -19.54 -19.07
C ILE A 214 -12.17 -19.30 -19.66
N ALA A 215 -12.27 -18.61 -20.80
CA ALA A 215 -13.55 -18.29 -21.45
C ALA A 215 -14.31 -19.54 -21.94
N PHE A 216 -13.57 -20.59 -22.32
CA PHE A 216 -14.16 -21.83 -22.86
C PHE A 216 -14.39 -22.92 -21.83
N ASP A 217 -14.10 -22.69 -20.55
CA ASP A 217 -14.13 -23.71 -19.48
C ASP A 217 -13.19 -24.90 -19.72
N LYS A 218 -12.06 -24.61 -20.41
CA LYS A 218 -10.99 -25.58 -20.74
C LYS A 218 -9.70 -25.28 -20.00
N MET A 219 -9.82 -24.57 -18.87
CA MET A 219 -8.70 -24.06 -18.10
C MET A 219 -7.82 -25.19 -17.57
N GLN A 220 -6.52 -25.04 -17.82
CA GLN A 220 -5.46 -25.80 -17.16
C GLN A 220 -4.83 -24.93 -16.10
N SER A 221 -4.34 -25.52 -15.04
CA SER A 221 -3.65 -24.83 -13.97
C SER A 221 -2.40 -25.59 -13.54
N ILE A 222 -1.44 -24.85 -13.03
CA ILE A 222 -0.25 -25.37 -12.39
C ILE A 222 0.02 -24.54 -11.13
N GLU A 223 0.40 -25.22 -10.04
CA GLU A 223 0.67 -24.59 -8.75
C GLU A 223 2.08 -24.93 -8.30
N SER A 224 2.77 -23.96 -7.71
CA SER A 224 4.09 -24.18 -7.14
C SER A 224 4.01 -24.92 -5.80
N GLU A 225 5.13 -25.54 -5.40
CA GLU A 225 5.32 -25.90 -4.00
C GLU A 225 5.33 -24.62 -3.12
N PRO A 226 5.02 -24.74 -1.82
CA PRO A 226 5.15 -23.63 -0.88
C PRO A 226 6.58 -23.07 -0.89
N VAL A 227 6.72 -21.75 -0.99
CA VAL A 227 8.02 -21.11 -1.09
C VAL A 227 8.62 -20.79 0.28
N GLU A 228 9.94 -20.87 0.36
CA GLU A 228 10.70 -20.44 1.54
C GLU A 228 10.70 -18.91 1.63
N VAL A 229 10.54 -18.37 2.84
CA VAL A 229 10.35 -16.93 3.09
C VAL A 229 11.60 -16.32 3.70
N TYR A 230 12.16 -15.32 3.03
CA TYR A 230 13.33 -14.58 3.49
C TYR A 230 13.03 -13.12 3.80
N ALA A 231 12.11 -12.51 3.07
CA ALA A 231 11.78 -11.10 3.23
C ALA A 231 11.20 -10.80 4.61
N VAL A 232 11.64 -9.70 5.20
CA VAL A 232 11.14 -9.20 6.48
C VAL A 232 10.59 -7.79 6.33
N ALA A 233 9.55 -7.50 7.10
CA ALA A 233 8.99 -6.17 7.22
C ALA A 233 8.72 -5.84 8.67
N THR A 234 8.81 -4.55 9.01
CA THR A 234 8.46 -3.99 10.31
C THR A 234 7.44 -2.89 10.14
N ASN A 235 6.47 -2.84 11.03
CA ASN A 235 5.58 -1.71 11.19
C ASN A 235 5.57 -1.31 12.66
N LEU A 236 5.84 -0.04 12.94
CA LEU A 236 5.96 0.45 14.31
C LEU A 236 4.73 1.26 14.69
N GLU A 237 4.14 0.92 15.82
CA GLU A 237 3.09 1.69 16.46
C GLU A 237 3.65 2.33 17.73
N ALA A 238 3.73 3.66 17.73
CA ALA A 238 4.27 4.42 18.84
C ALA A 238 3.15 5.05 19.68
N SER A 239 3.21 4.87 20.98
CA SER A 239 2.32 5.50 21.94
C SER A 239 3.10 6.23 23.02
N ILE A 240 2.55 7.38 23.47
CA ILE A 240 3.04 8.14 24.60
C ILE A 240 2.18 7.79 25.80
N ARG A 241 2.79 7.22 26.84
CA ARG A 241 2.13 6.98 28.10
C ARG A 241 2.36 8.15 29.04
N ILE A 242 1.36 9.02 29.17
CA ILE A 242 1.41 10.18 30.04
C ILE A 242 1.39 9.72 31.50
N ARG A 243 2.41 10.11 32.27
CA ARG A 243 2.48 9.90 33.71
C ARG A 243 2.22 11.23 34.42
N GLY A 244 0.94 11.62 34.52
CA GLY A 244 0.53 12.91 35.08
C GLY A 244 0.64 14.05 34.05
N GLU A 245 0.00 15.18 34.35
CA GLU A 245 0.10 16.37 33.53
C GLU A 245 1.42 17.07 33.80
N ALA A 246 2.41 16.87 32.96
CA ALA A 246 3.70 17.54 33.06
C ALA A 246 3.69 18.96 32.46
N THR A 247 2.57 19.39 31.88
CA THR A 247 2.41 20.69 31.23
C THR A 247 0.94 21.13 31.18
N ASN A 248 0.68 22.43 31.29
CA ASN A 248 -0.61 23.06 30.97
C ASN A 248 -0.52 24.04 29.79
N GLU A 249 0.67 24.20 29.21
CA GLU A 249 0.85 24.87 27.94
C GLU A 249 0.32 23.98 26.79
N GLY A 250 -0.11 24.60 25.70
CA GLY A 250 -0.74 23.94 24.56
C GLY A 250 0.13 22.94 23.77
N ASP A 251 1.29 22.55 24.29
CA ASP A 251 2.07 21.43 23.77
C ASP A 251 1.33 20.16 24.11
N ARG A 252 0.65 19.65 23.12
CA ARG A 252 0.15 18.29 23.16
C ARG A 252 1.31 17.37 22.82
N ASP A 253 1.45 16.31 23.62
CA ASP A 253 2.26 15.18 23.21
C ASP A 253 1.79 14.76 21.82
N THR A 254 2.67 14.85 20.83
CA THR A 254 2.33 14.55 19.44
C THR A 254 3.04 13.31 18.99
N SER A 255 2.27 12.40 18.38
CA SER A 255 2.78 11.27 17.64
C SER A 255 2.39 11.44 16.18
N THR A 256 3.37 11.44 15.31
CA THR A 256 3.20 11.37 13.86
C THR A 256 3.97 10.16 13.35
N ASP A 257 3.80 9.79 12.08
CA ASP A 257 4.38 8.57 11.50
C ASP A 257 5.87 8.33 11.80
N LYS A 258 6.65 9.35 12.16
CA LYS A 258 8.08 9.21 12.46
C LYS A 258 8.60 10.18 13.50
N LYS A 259 7.72 10.87 14.23
CA LYS A 259 8.13 11.84 15.23
C LYS A 259 7.23 11.77 16.47
N LEU A 260 7.86 11.72 17.65
CA LEU A 260 7.24 11.88 18.94
C LEU A 260 7.74 13.19 19.58
N SER A 261 6.88 13.92 20.25
CA SER A 261 7.27 15.11 21.02
C SER A 261 6.47 15.20 22.31
N GLY A 262 7.14 15.58 23.38
CA GLY A 262 6.49 15.75 24.67
C GLY A 262 7.41 16.33 25.74
N SER A 263 6.86 16.50 26.95
CA SER A 263 7.55 17.07 28.11
C SER A 263 8.18 15.98 28.97
N ALA A 264 9.40 16.20 29.49
CA ALA A 264 10.00 15.28 30.45
C ALA A 264 9.27 15.34 31.80
N PRO A 265 9.15 14.18 32.52
CA PRO A 265 9.51 12.84 32.12
C PRO A 265 8.52 12.27 31.10
N LEU A 266 8.99 11.88 29.90
CA LEU A 266 8.16 11.31 28.83
C LEU A 266 8.33 9.79 28.78
N ASN A 267 7.25 9.04 29.01
CA ASN A 267 7.22 7.59 28.86
C ASN A 267 6.74 7.24 27.46
N ILE A 268 7.55 6.53 26.71
CA ILE A 268 7.15 6.00 25.39
C ILE A 268 7.07 4.49 25.41
N GLU A 269 6.18 3.97 24.60
CA GLU A 269 6.09 2.56 24.23
C GLU A 269 5.96 2.48 22.72
N ILE A 270 6.81 1.70 22.07
CA ILE A 270 6.77 1.43 20.65
C ILE A 270 6.60 -0.06 20.46
N LEU A 271 5.45 -0.45 19.92
CA LEU A 271 5.15 -1.82 19.54
C LEU A 271 5.72 -2.10 18.15
N ASN A 272 6.43 -3.21 18.02
CA ASN A 272 6.94 -3.66 16.74
C ASN A 272 6.07 -4.79 16.20
N HIS A 273 5.30 -4.47 15.18
CA HIS A 273 4.57 -5.44 14.37
C HIS A 273 5.49 -5.92 13.25
N ALA A 274 6.17 -7.03 13.48
CA ALA A 274 7.10 -7.62 12.53
C ALA A 274 6.44 -8.76 11.73
N SER A 275 6.89 -8.96 10.49
CA SER A 275 6.44 -10.07 9.65
C SER A 275 6.83 -11.43 10.24
N PRO A 276 6.14 -12.54 9.87
CA PRO A 276 6.40 -13.87 10.44
C PRO A 276 7.84 -14.36 10.32
N ALA A 277 8.56 -13.95 9.28
CA ALA A 277 9.97 -14.33 9.07
C ALA A 277 10.98 -13.49 9.86
N ALA A 278 10.54 -12.53 10.68
CA ALA A 278 11.39 -11.65 11.46
C ALA A 278 11.69 -12.27 12.82
N PHE A 279 12.96 -12.59 13.12
CA PHE A 279 13.36 -13.27 14.34
C PHE A 279 14.33 -12.48 15.22
N PHE A 280 15.04 -11.51 14.67
CA PHE A 280 16.04 -10.73 15.39
C PHE A 280 15.72 -9.25 15.34
N TYR A 281 15.84 -8.60 16.51
CA TYR A 281 15.55 -7.19 16.70
C TYR A 281 16.76 -6.51 17.33
N GLU A 282 17.14 -5.36 16.80
CA GLU A 282 18.16 -4.49 17.41
C GLU A 282 17.64 -3.05 17.44
N TRP A 283 17.30 -2.60 18.63
CA TRP A 283 17.01 -1.21 18.91
C TRP A 283 18.28 -0.45 19.26
N CYS A 284 18.41 0.76 18.72
CA CYS A 284 19.47 1.69 19.07
C CYS A 284 18.85 3.07 19.34
N LEU A 285 18.99 3.56 20.58
CA LEU A 285 18.67 4.93 20.97
C LEU A 285 19.95 5.76 20.93
N SER A 286 19.92 6.89 20.23
CA SER A 286 21.07 7.78 20.04
C SER A 286 20.65 9.26 20.10
N THR A 287 21.60 10.14 20.43
CA THR A 287 21.51 11.58 20.18
C THR A 287 22.16 11.99 18.87
N ASP A 288 22.83 11.06 18.21
CA ASP A 288 23.41 11.21 16.89
C ASP A 288 22.47 10.59 15.83
N LYS A 289 22.06 11.40 14.85
CA LYS A 289 21.17 10.99 13.79
C LYS A 289 21.73 9.86 12.90
N GLU A 290 23.04 9.78 12.78
CA GLU A 290 23.73 8.78 11.98
C GLU A 290 23.98 7.47 12.75
N PHE A 291 23.56 7.40 14.03
CA PHE A 291 23.70 6.22 14.89
C PHE A 291 25.16 5.70 15.02
N ASN A 292 26.16 6.56 14.95
CA ASN A 292 27.56 6.17 15.18
C ASN A 292 27.77 5.64 16.60
N THR A 293 26.97 6.11 17.56
CA THR A 293 26.96 5.62 18.95
C THR A 293 25.55 5.36 19.41
N CYS A 294 25.31 4.23 20.05
CA CYS A 294 24.04 3.93 20.70
C CYS A 294 24.21 4.14 22.22
N GLN A 295 23.37 5.00 22.80
CA GLN A 295 23.30 5.19 24.26
C GLN A 295 22.60 4.00 24.93
N ILE A 296 21.59 3.44 24.25
CA ILE A 296 20.84 2.27 24.70
C ILE A 296 20.70 1.31 23.52
N ARG A 297 20.91 0.03 23.80
CA ARG A 297 20.61 -1.08 22.88
C ARG A 297 19.63 -2.03 23.55
N SER A 298 18.69 -2.55 22.77
CA SER A 298 17.76 -3.59 23.21
C SER A 298 17.53 -4.59 22.06
N SER A 299 17.35 -5.84 22.41
CA SER A 299 16.95 -6.92 21.49
C SER A 299 15.53 -7.42 21.75
N GLU A 300 14.77 -6.71 22.57
CA GLU A 300 13.37 -7.01 22.81
C GLU A 300 12.53 -6.71 21.55
N GLN A 301 11.39 -7.35 21.41
CA GLN A 301 10.49 -7.08 20.31
C GLN A 301 9.98 -5.64 20.34
N ASP A 302 9.56 -5.16 21.51
CA ASP A 302 9.03 -3.82 21.74
C ASP A 302 10.05 -2.93 22.43
N PHE A 303 9.93 -1.62 22.26
CA PHE A 303 10.79 -0.65 22.93
C PHE A 303 9.99 0.18 23.93
N ARG A 304 10.51 0.26 25.17
CA ARG A 304 9.94 1.09 26.26
C ARG A 304 11.05 1.89 26.91
N TYR A 305 10.83 3.20 27.03
CA TYR A 305 11.81 4.08 27.66
C TYR A 305 11.18 5.33 28.26
N THR A 306 11.80 5.83 29.35
CA THR A 306 11.43 7.09 29.99
C THR A 306 12.53 8.13 29.76
N PHE A 307 12.20 9.20 29.07
CA PHE A 307 13.09 10.32 28.84
C PHE A 307 12.96 11.31 30.00
N GLU A 308 14.03 11.48 30.77
CA GLU A 308 14.07 12.39 31.92
C GLU A 308 14.76 13.72 31.61
N THR A 309 15.44 13.83 30.46
CA THR A 309 16.16 15.03 30.06
C THR A 309 15.68 15.54 28.72
N HIS A 310 15.68 16.87 28.57
CA HIS A 310 15.34 17.51 27.31
C HIS A 310 16.37 17.17 26.22
N GLY A 311 15.96 17.30 24.96
CA GLY A 311 16.83 17.08 23.83
C GLY A 311 16.14 16.35 22.68
N THR A 312 16.88 16.18 21.59
CA THR A 312 16.45 15.39 20.44
C THR A 312 17.15 14.04 20.47
N TYR A 313 16.36 13.00 20.39
CA TYR A 313 16.82 11.62 20.37
C TYR A 313 16.36 10.95 19.07
N TYR A 314 17.17 10.02 18.59
CA TYR A 314 16.88 9.19 17.42
C TYR A 314 16.82 7.75 17.86
N LEU A 315 15.75 7.07 17.49
CA LEU A 315 15.56 5.66 17.76
C LEU A 315 15.50 4.90 16.45
N ARG A 316 16.29 3.85 16.33
CA ARG A 316 16.30 2.96 15.17
C ARG A 316 16.01 1.54 15.61
N LEU A 317 15.12 0.86 14.88
CA LEU A 317 14.97 -0.58 14.91
C LEU A 317 15.54 -1.17 13.63
N GLN A 318 16.35 -2.19 13.76
CA GLN A 318 16.75 -3.11 12.70
C GLN A 318 16.17 -4.49 13.00
N THR A 319 15.48 -5.07 12.00
CA THR A 319 14.85 -6.39 12.11
C THR A 319 15.38 -7.27 10.99
N THR A 320 15.79 -8.50 11.34
CA THR A 320 16.35 -9.46 10.37
C THR A 320 15.72 -10.84 10.51
N ASN A 321 15.82 -11.65 9.46
CA ASN A 321 15.38 -13.04 9.42
C ASN A 321 16.43 -14.05 9.89
N SER A 322 17.64 -13.64 10.12
CA SER A 322 18.75 -14.50 10.55
C SER A 322 19.69 -13.77 11.50
N SER A 323 20.50 -14.52 12.22
CA SER A 323 21.44 -13.98 13.20
C SER A 323 22.41 -12.98 12.55
N PRO A 324 22.76 -11.86 13.23
CA PRO A 324 23.79 -10.94 12.77
C PRO A 324 25.19 -11.59 12.58
N SER A 325 25.40 -12.79 13.14
CA SER A 325 26.61 -13.58 12.95
C SER A 325 26.63 -14.36 11.64
N ASP A 326 25.49 -14.48 10.95
CA ASP A 326 25.40 -15.16 9.66
C ASP A 326 25.91 -14.25 8.55
N LEU A 327 26.28 -14.83 7.41
CA LEU A 327 26.89 -14.09 6.31
C LEU A 327 25.96 -12.95 5.83
N PRO A 328 26.46 -11.71 5.66
CA PRO A 328 25.64 -10.54 5.29
C PRO A 328 24.85 -10.70 4.00
N THR A 329 25.27 -11.61 3.12
CA THR A 329 24.64 -11.88 1.82
C THR A 329 23.35 -12.68 1.90
N GLN A 330 22.98 -13.19 3.09
CA GLN A 330 21.79 -14.04 3.27
C GLN A 330 20.70 -13.39 4.11
N ASN A 331 20.96 -12.22 4.70
CA ASN A 331 20.05 -11.59 5.66
C ASN A 331 19.19 -10.53 4.99
N CYS A 332 17.88 -10.69 5.09
CA CYS A 332 16.96 -9.62 4.80
C CYS A 332 16.84 -8.70 6.00
N LEU A 333 16.99 -7.40 5.76
CA LEU A 333 16.94 -6.35 6.77
C LEU A 333 15.75 -5.41 6.49
N SER A 334 14.96 -5.17 7.52
CA SER A 334 14.00 -4.07 7.56
C SER A 334 14.42 -3.07 8.62
N GLU A 335 14.36 -1.77 8.31
CA GLU A 335 14.76 -0.70 9.21
C GLU A 335 13.65 0.33 9.36
N ALA A 336 13.42 0.76 10.61
CA ALA A 336 12.51 1.84 10.92
C ALA A 336 13.15 2.79 11.93
N THR A 337 12.85 4.09 11.80
CA THR A 337 13.43 5.14 12.66
C THR A 337 12.35 6.09 13.17
N TYR A 338 12.56 6.59 14.41
CA TYR A 338 11.78 7.67 15.02
C TYR A 338 12.67 8.80 15.47
N THR A 339 12.17 10.03 15.36
CA THR A 339 12.75 11.21 16.03
C THR A 339 11.90 11.52 17.27
N ILE A 340 12.54 11.66 18.42
CA ILE A 340 11.89 11.91 19.71
C ILE A 340 12.42 13.24 20.22
N GLU A 341 11.53 14.21 20.40
CA GLU A 341 11.86 15.56 20.85
C GLU A 341 11.30 15.79 22.26
N ILE A 342 12.19 15.93 23.23
CA ILE A 342 11.82 16.24 24.61
C ILE A 342 12.00 17.74 24.81
N VAL A 343 10.89 18.44 25.07
CA VAL A 343 10.89 19.90 25.18
C VAL A 343 11.49 20.36 26.50
N ASN A 344 12.07 21.56 26.49
CA ASN A 344 12.64 22.22 27.69
C ASN A 344 11.56 22.49 28.73
N SER A 345 11.96 22.59 29.98
CA SER A 345 11.09 23.10 31.05
C SER A 345 10.74 24.57 30.83
N LEU A 346 9.58 24.97 31.33
CA LEU A 346 9.08 26.34 31.29
C LEU A 346 8.30 26.61 32.57
N LEU A 347 8.43 27.82 33.10
CA LEU A 347 7.57 28.34 34.14
C LEU A 347 7.31 29.80 33.84
N GLU A 348 6.05 30.19 33.65
CA GLU A 348 5.61 31.58 33.49
C GLU A 348 4.54 31.92 34.52
N VAL A 349 4.65 33.10 35.11
CA VAL A 349 3.78 33.53 36.17
C VAL A 349 2.98 34.77 35.72
N PRO A 350 1.64 34.73 35.72
CA PRO A 350 0.82 35.88 35.38
C PRO A 350 0.96 36.98 36.43
N ASN A 351 0.68 38.24 36.06
CA ASN A 351 0.73 39.41 36.95
C ASN A 351 -0.64 39.93 37.33
N VAL A 352 -1.73 39.35 36.84
CA VAL A 352 -3.11 39.72 37.11
C VAL A 352 -4.03 38.51 36.95
N PHE A 353 -5.07 38.43 37.77
CA PHE A 353 -6.17 37.50 37.58
C PHE A 353 -7.50 38.11 38.02
N THR A 354 -8.62 37.59 37.52
CA THR A 354 -9.95 38.18 37.64
C THR A 354 -10.98 37.12 38.04
N PRO A 355 -11.05 36.76 39.34
CA PRO A 355 -11.99 35.71 39.81
C PRO A 355 -13.42 36.22 39.85
N ASN A 356 -14.04 36.40 38.68
CA ASN A 356 -15.40 36.88 38.48
C ASN A 356 -16.39 35.80 38.05
N GLY A 357 -15.89 34.54 37.82
CA GLY A 357 -16.67 33.38 37.45
C GLY A 357 -17.05 33.29 35.97
N ASP A 358 -16.36 34.00 35.10
CA ASP A 358 -16.60 33.99 33.65
C ASP A 358 -15.84 32.86 32.91
N GLY A 359 -15.04 32.08 33.64
CA GLY A 359 -14.23 30.98 33.10
C GLY A 359 -12.90 31.43 32.50
N ARG A 360 -12.49 32.71 32.68
CA ARG A 360 -11.23 33.24 32.18
C ARG A 360 -10.46 33.93 33.30
N ASN A 361 -9.21 33.51 33.51
CA ASN A 361 -8.33 34.06 34.53
C ASN A 361 -8.96 34.10 35.93
N ASP A 362 -9.88 33.17 36.22
CA ASP A 362 -10.54 33.06 37.53
C ASP A 362 -9.60 32.56 38.63
N GLU A 363 -8.46 32.00 38.25
CA GLU A 363 -7.41 31.51 39.14
C GLU A 363 -6.06 32.16 38.83
N PHE A 364 -5.30 32.46 39.86
CA PHE A 364 -3.88 32.77 39.76
C PHE A 364 -3.13 31.45 39.56
N LYS A 365 -2.89 31.07 38.32
CA LYS A 365 -2.31 29.82 37.90
C LYS A 365 -1.12 30.04 36.97
N VAL A 366 -0.06 29.28 37.15
CA VAL A 366 1.14 29.36 36.32
C VAL A 366 0.96 28.62 34.98
N SER A 367 1.68 29.04 33.95
CA SER A 367 1.97 28.27 32.76
C SER A 367 3.23 27.46 32.98
N TYR A 368 3.22 26.15 32.69
CA TYR A 368 4.37 25.32 32.96
C TYR A 368 4.55 24.16 31.94
N LYS A 369 5.79 23.73 31.83
CA LYS A 369 6.20 22.54 31.05
C LYS A 369 7.32 21.80 31.78
N SER A 370 7.32 20.49 31.73
CA SER A 370 8.44 19.63 32.16
C SER A 370 8.96 19.95 33.56
N LEU A 371 8.10 20.22 34.53
CA LEU A 371 8.49 20.45 35.93
C LEU A 371 8.51 19.11 36.70
N ILE A 372 9.55 18.90 37.51
CA ILE A 372 9.68 17.76 38.43
C ILE A 372 9.38 18.09 39.89
N SER A 373 9.40 19.37 40.24
CA SER A 373 8.90 19.89 41.53
C SER A 373 8.40 21.29 41.40
N PHE A 374 7.45 21.63 42.28
CA PHE A 374 6.81 22.97 42.33
C PHE A 374 6.35 23.27 43.74
N ASP A 375 6.60 24.51 44.22
CA ASP A 375 6.11 25.05 45.49
C ASP A 375 5.76 26.52 45.28
N ALA A 376 4.54 26.90 45.59
CA ALA A 376 4.07 28.26 45.41
C ALA A 376 3.35 28.79 46.65
N LYS A 377 3.60 30.06 46.98
CA LYS A 377 3.06 30.74 48.11
C LYS A 377 2.62 32.14 47.76
N VAL A 378 1.42 32.57 48.24
CA VAL A 378 0.88 33.92 48.09
C VAL A 378 0.76 34.55 49.45
N PHE A 379 1.17 35.81 49.53
CA PHE A 379 1.17 36.64 50.74
C PHE A 379 0.38 37.92 50.52
N ASN A 380 -0.28 38.43 51.57
CA ASN A 380 -0.86 39.76 51.53
C ASN A 380 0.22 40.84 51.71
N VAL A 381 -0.17 42.14 51.60
CA VAL A 381 0.72 43.29 51.71
C VAL A 381 1.43 43.41 53.08
N TRP A 382 0.94 42.74 54.11
CA TRP A 382 1.60 42.67 55.42
C TRP A 382 2.50 41.47 55.61
N GLY A 383 2.75 40.68 54.56
CA GLY A 383 3.61 39.46 54.58
C GLY A 383 2.96 38.23 55.21
N ARG A 384 1.65 38.23 55.43
CA ARG A 384 0.92 37.07 55.92
C ARG A 384 0.63 36.12 54.78
N LEU A 385 0.97 34.82 54.92
CA LEU A 385 0.62 33.76 54.00
C LEU A 385 -0.89 33.64 53.87
N VAL A 386 -1.42 33.69 52.65
CA VAL A 386 -2.85 33.55 52.35
C VAL A 386 -3.21 32.28 51.57
N TYR A 387 -2.27 31.79 50.76
CA TYR A 387 -2.45 30.58 49.99
C TYR A 387 -1.11 29.90 49.74
N ALA A 388 -1.09 28.56 49.67
CA ALA A 388 0.07 27.77 49.28
C ALA A 388 -0.37 26.48 48.56
N TRP A 389 0.36 26.11 47.52
CA TRP A 389 0.12 24.86 46.76
C TRP A 389 1.41 24.35 46.15
N ASP A 390 1.44 23.04 45.86
CA ASP A 390 2.59 22.27 45.37
C ASP A 390 2.30 21.54 44.04
N ASP A 391 1.11 21.76 43.48
CA ASP A 391 0.66 21.15 42.20
C ASP A 391 0.50 22.27 41.18
N PRO A 392 1.37 22.38 40.15
CA PRO A 392 1.34 23.46 39.17
C PRO A 392 0.06 23.47 38.32
N SER A 393 -0.69 22.36 38.29
CA SER A 393 -1.98 22.27 37.59
C SER A 393 -3.10 23.04 38.33
N LYS A 394 -2.91 23.42 39.58
CA LYS A 394 -3.83 24.19 40.40
C LYS A 394 -3.43 25.66 40.51
N GLY A 395 -4.34 26.48 40.97
CA GLY A 395 -4.15 27.89 41.17
C GLY A 395 -4.86 28.42 42.43
N TRP A 396 -4.61 29.68 42.78
CA TRP A 396 -5.36 30.37 43.82
C TRP A 396 -6.61 31.05 43.23
N ASP A 397 -7.77 30.71 43.74
CA ASP A 397 -9.08 31.19 43.32
C ASP A 397 -9.44 32.59 43.83
N GLY A 398 -8.54 33.29 44.50
CA GLY A 398 -8.78 34.59 45.11
C GLY A 398 -9.62 34.53 46.37
N THR A 399 -9.71 33.38 47.06
CA THR A 399 -10.36 33.27 48.39
C THR A 399 -9.33 33.05 49.50
N ILE A 400 -9.67 33.47 50.71
CA ILE A 400 -8.93 33.22 51.97
C ILE A 400 -9.88 32.60 52.95
N GLY A 401 -9.67 31.32 53.29
CA GLY A 401 -10.56 30.55 54.16
C GLY A 401 -12.00 30.44 53.63
N GLY A 402 -12.18 30.41 52.30
CA GLY A 402 -13.49 30.32 51.64
C GLY A 402 -14.23 31.67 51.51
N VAL A 403 -13.62 32.78 51.85
CA VAL A 403 -14.18 34.14 51.71
C VAL A 403 -13.38 34.88 50.64
N PRO A 404 -14.06 35.64 49.74
CA PRO A 404 -13.37 36.44 48.73
C PRO A 404 -12.33 37.38 49.37
N ALA A 405 -11.09 37.30 48.87
CA ALA A 405 -10.02 38.20 49.27
C ALA A 405 -10.26 39.61 48.73
N ALA A 406 -9.73 40.66 49.39
CA ALA A 406 -9.86 42.03 48.92
C ALA A 406 -9.13 42.26 47.60
N GLU A 407 -9.68 43.07 46.70
CA GLU A 407 -9.01 43.54 45.51
C GLU A 407 -7.71 44.24 45.82
N GLY A 408 -6.71 44.12 44.97
CA GLY A 408 -5.43 44.77 45.12
C GLY A 408 -4.24 43.84 44.90
N ALA A 409 -3.06 44.30 45.33
CA ALA A 409 -1.81 43.61 45.16
C ALA A 409 -1.56 42.55 46.24
N TYR A 410 -1.10 41.41 45.83
CA TYR A 410 -0.57 40.31 46.65
C TYR A 410 0.84 39.99 46.18
N PHE A 411 1.65 39.40 47.04
CA PHE A 411 3.02 38.99 46.70
C PHE A 411 3.08 37.47 46.60
N TYR A 412 3.91 36.97 45.67
CA TYR A 412 4.14 35.53 45.54
C TYR A 412 5.62 35.15 45.62
N ILE A 413 5.88 33.94 46.04
CA ILE A 413 7.14 33.23 45.92
C ILE A 413 6.81 31.90 45.31
N ILE A 414 7.44 31.59 44.16
CA ILE A 414 7.29 30.34 43.46
C ILE A 414 8.66 29.75 43.19
N GLU A 415 8.86 28.51 43.62
CA GLU A 415 10.06 27.74 43.42
C GLU A 415 9.71 26.47 42.63
N ALA A 416 10.46 26.16 41.56
CA ALA A 416 10.25 24.96 40.79
C ALA A 416 11.59 24.42 40.24
N VAL A 417 11.58 23.13 39.90
CA VAL A 417 12.73 22.45 39.26
C VAL A 417 12.24 21.82 37.96
N GLY A 418 12.93 22.14 36.87
CA GLY A 418 12.69 21.57 35.56
C GLY A 418 13.34 20.21 35.37
N ALA A 419 12.87 19.45 34.40
CA ALA A 419 13.46 18.16 34.02
C ALA A 419 14.74 18.31 33.19
N ASP A 420 14.97 19.50 32.64
CA ASP A 420 16.20 19.83 31.92
C ASP A 420 17.31 20.29 32.88
N LYS A 421 18.50 20.44 32.30
CA LYS A 421 19.69 20.90 33.02
C LYS A 421 20.12 22.27 32.54
N ASP A 422 20.69 23.05 33.46
CA ASP A 422 21.35 24.30 33.15
C ASP A 422 22.73 24.10 32.49
N GLU A 423 23.42 25.19 32.15
CA GLU A 423 24.75 25.18 31.52
C GLU A 423 25.81 24.47 32.36
N ASP A 424 25.62 24.36 33.68
CA ASP A 424 26.51 23.66 34.61
C ASP A 424 26.15 22.16 34.76
N GLY A 425 25.11 21.67 34.07
CA GLY A 425 24.64 20.29 34.14
C GLY A 425 23.81 19.99 35.39
N LYS A 426 23.33 21.00 36.13
CA LYS A 426 22.43 20.88 37.28
C LYS A 426 20.99 20.99 36.81
N PRO A 427 20.00 20.43 37.57
CA PRO A 427 18.60 20.63 37.27
C PRO A 427 18.25 22.11 37.17
N MET A 428 17.52 22.52 36.10
CA MET A 428 17.05 23.88 35.91
C MET A 428 16.20 24.29 37.08
N LYS A 429 16.51 25.47 37.69
CA LYS A 429 15.78 25.99 38.83
C LYS A 429 15.10 27.30 38.48
N TYR A 430 13.85 27.37 38.85
CA TYR A 430 13.03 28.58 38.75
C TYR A 430 12.75 29.14 40.16
N VAL A 431 13.06 30.40 40.38
CA VAL A 431 12.73 31.11 41.60
C VAL A 431 12.17 32.46 41.22
N TYR A 432 10.85 32.56 41.30
CA TYR A 432 10.14 33.80 40.99
C TYR A 432 9.59 34.43 42.25
N LYS A 433 9.81 35.74 42.37
CA LYS A 433 9.25 36.61 43.45
C LYS A 433 8.67 37.84 42.77
N GLY A 434 7.44 38.13 43.04
CA GLY A 434 6.76 39.24 42.40
C GLY A 434 5.43 39.58 43.06
N ASP A 435 4.70 40.46 42.42
CA ASP A 435 3.35 40.83 42.81
C ASP A 435 2.32 40.36 41.79
N ILE A 436 1.13 40.13 42.26
CA ILE A 436 -0.05 39.78 41.47
C ILE A 436 -1.21 40.68 41.85
N ASN A 437 -1.95 41.18 40.88
CA ASN A 437 -3.11 42.01 41.08
C ASN A 437 -4.39 41.17 40.96
N LEU A 438 -5.19 41.19 42.05
CA LEU A 438 -6.53 40.65 42.07
C LEU A 438 -7.52 41.75 41.71
N ILE A 439 -8.30 41.57 40.67
CA ILE A 439 -9.32 42.51 40.15
C ILE A 439 -10.63 41.69 39.99
N ARG A 440 -11.78 42.33 40.34
CA ARG A 440 -13.12 41.72 40.17
C ARG A 440 -14.03 42.64 39.40
#